data_59fa18f61adf45613b1875b625e5c88d
#
_entry.id   59fa18f61adf45613b1875b625e5c88d
#
_cell.length_a   1.000
_cell.length_b   1.000
_cell.length_c   1.000
_cell.angle_alpha   90.00
_cell.angle_beta   90.00
_cell.angle_gamma   90.00
#
_symmetry.space_group_name_H-M   'P 1'
#
loop_
_entity.id
_entity.type
_entity.pdbx_description
1 polymer ?
#
loop_
_entity_poly.entity_id
_entity_poly.type
_entity_poly.pdbx_seq_one_letter_code
_entity_poly.pdbx_strand_id
1 'polypeptide(L)'
;MNKLNSIYVSNLDLVVAIAALVMCIMCCNNKQSVSVEQALLDNPEMIVNAMQKYEENMREQALAGAQKLIDANIEDVNNDANTPFVGAADAEKVVVEFYDYSCGYCHRLFPELKAVMANNGDVKFAFKPLTFVSPISEYAARAALAANKQGKFIEMHNAMFEFGGQLTEAAIDEIAGKQGLDMEKYKADLNSQAVSDELAAVSELANKIQINGVPALVVNGKMVQTLDGSVIQDALNK
;
A
#
# COMPACT_ATOMS: atom_id res chain seq x y z
N MET A 1 13.29 -38.18 -81.44
CA MET A 1 13.57 -38.72 -80.08
C MET A 1 13.41 -37.71 -78.92
N ASN A 2 12.91 -36.46 -79.16
CA ASN A 2 12.92 -35.43 -78.07
C ASN A 2 11.56 -35.07 -77.43
N LYS A 3 10.41 -35.63 -77.88
CA LYS A 3 9.12 -35.31 -77.26
C LYS A 3 8.71 -36.19 -76.09
N LEU A 4 9.19 -37.43 -76.03
CA LEU A 4 8.89 -38.33 -74.88
C LEU A 4 9.61 -37.92 -73.60
N ASN A 5 10.87 -37.47 -73.68
CA ASN A 5 11.62 -37.04 -72.46
C ASN A 5 11.04 -35.77 -71.81
N SER A 6 10.46 -34.87 -72.67
CA SER A 6 9.84 -33.64 -72.07
C SER A 6 8.55 -33.90 -71.27
N ILE A 7 7.78 -34.93 -71.69
CA ILE A 7 6.53 -35.27 -70.96
C ILE A 7 6.85 -36.02 -69.63
N TYR A 8 7.90 -36.81 -69.61
CA TYR A 8 8.31 -37.52 -68.38
C TYR A 8 8.88 -36.59 -67.30
N VAL A 9 9.66 -35.58 -67.72
CA VAL A 9 10.19 -34.56 -66.79
C VAL A 9 9.05 -33.72 -66.19
N SER A 10 8.06 -33.32 -67.03
CA SER A 10 6.90 -32.53 -66.54
C SER A 10 6.00 -33.34 -65.58
N ASN A 11 5.88 -34.67 -65.76
CA ASN A 11 5.09 -35.49 -64.84
C ASN A 11 5.82 -35.71 -63.49
N LEU A 12 7.14 -35.79 -63.49
CA LEU A 12 7.96 -35.92 -62.29
C LEU A 12 7.88 -34.60 -61.44
N ASP A 13 7.97 -33.46 -62.08
CA ASP A 13 7.83 -32.15 -61.41
C ASP A 13 6.44 -32.00 -60.83
N LEU A 14 5.39 -32.46 -61.50
CA LEU A 14 4.02 -32.42 -61.01
C LEU A 14 3.85 -33.35 -59.79
N VAL A 15 4.43 -34.55 -59.81
CA VAL A 15 4.38 -35.49 -58.70
C VAL A 15 5.11 -34.96 -57.50
N VAL A 16 6.28 -34.32 -57.67
CA VAL A 16 7.05 -33.67 -56.62
C VAL A 16 6.29 -32.50 -56.03
N ALA A 17 5.64 -31.67 -56.89
CA ALA A 17 4.83 -30.55 -56.43
C ALA A 17 3.61 -31.00 -55.63
N ILE A 18 2.93 -32.08 -56.05
CA ILE A 18 1.79 -32.66 -55.30
C ILE A 18 2.26 -33.27 -53.97
N ALA A 19 3.39 -33.97 -53.94
CA ALA A 19 3.96 -34.53 -52.73
C ALA A 19 4.33 -33.41 -51.70
N ALA A 20 4.94 -32.32 -52.19
CA ALA A 20 5.28 -31.16 -51.36
C ALA A 20 4.01 -30.46 -50.80
N LEU A 21 2.97 -30.35 -51.65
CA LEU A 21 1.68 -29.75 -51.23
C LEU A 21 0.99 -30.63 -50.14
N VAL A 22 0.97 -31.96 -50.35
CA VAL A 22 0.41 -32.92 -49.38
C VAL A 22 1.20 -32.89 -48.06
N MET A 23 2.54 -32.83 -48.14
CA MET A 23 3.40 -32.71 -46.97
C MET A 23 3.15 -31.38 -46.24
N CYS A 24 2.98 -30.30 -46.96
CA CYS A 24 2.63 -28.98 -46.38
C CYS A 24 1.26 -29.00 -45.66
N ILE A 25 0.25 -29.64 -46.33
CA ILE A 25 -1.10 -29.79 -45.73
C ILE A 25 -1.04 -30.71 -44.49
N MET A 26 -0.24 -31.79 -44.54
CA MET A 26 -0.06 -32.66 -43.38
C MET A 26 0.68 -31.93 -42.21
N CYS A 27 1.68 -31.11 -42.51
CA CYS A 27 2.34 -30.29 -41.49
C CYS A 27 1.44 -29.21 -40.93
N CYS A 28 0.57 -28.61 -41.75
CA CYS A 28 -0.39 -27.60 -41.30
C CYS A 28 -1.56 -28.23 -40.49
N ASN A 29 -1.98 -29.46 -40.83
CA ASN A 29 -3.04 -30.17 -40.13
C ASN A 29 -2.57 -30.84 -38.83
N ASN A 30 -1.27 -30.99 -38.61
CA ASN A 30 -0.70 -31.59 -37.41
C ASN A 30 -0.42 -30.56 -36.30
N LYS A 31 -0.91 -29.34 -36.42
CA LYS A 31 -1.12 -28.47 -35.24
C LYS A 31 -2.29 -29.05 -34.49
N GLN A 32 -2.00 -30.00 -33.61
CA GLN A 32 -2.89 -30.39 -32.54
C GLN A 32 -3.26 -29.10 -31.80
N SER A 33 -4.41 -28.54 -32.10
CA SER A 33 -4.98 -27.44 -31.35
C SER A 33 -5.36 -28.04 -29.98
N VAL A 34 -4.40 -28.03 -29.06
CA VAL A 34 -4.73 -28.28 -27.67
C VAL A 34 -5.82 -27.28 -27.32
N SER A 35 -7.01 -27.76 -26.97
CA SER A 35 -8.05 -26.84 -26.54
C SER A 35 -7.55 -26.09 -25.33
N VAL A 36 -7.88 -24.81 -25.21
CA VAL A 36 -7.52 -24.00 -24.05
C VAL A 36 -7.97 -24.69 -22.76
N GLU A 37 -9.14 -25.31 -22.80
CA GLU A 37 -9.68 -26.13 -21.71
C GLU A 37 -8.72 -27.26 -21.33
N GLN A 38 -8.24 -28.05 -22.30
CA GLN A 38 -7.31 -29.16 -22.02
C GLN A 38 -5.98 -28.65 -21.49
N ALA A 39 -5.45 -27.56 -22.04
CA ALA A 39 -4.21 -26.95 -21.56
C ALA A 39 -4.31 -26.46 -20.11
N LEU A 40 -5.48 -25.90 -19.73
CA LEU A 40 -5.75 -25.47 -18.35
C LEU A 40 -5.96 -26.65 -17.39
N LEU A 41 -6.58 -27.74 -17.87
CA LEU A 41 -6.77 -28.95 -17.07
C LEU A 41 -5.44 -29.71 -16.84
N ASP A 42 -4.58 -29.70 -17.85
CA ASP A 42 -3.25 -30.34 -17.76
C ASP A 42 -2.25 -29.52 -16.91
N ASN A 43 -2.47 -28.20 -16.81
CA ASN A 43 -1.58 -27.27 -16.08
C ASN A 43 -2.41 -26.27 -15.26
N PRO A 44 -3.10 -26.69 -14.19
CA PRO A 44 -4.00 -25.83 -13.41
C PRO A 44 -3.26 -24.63 -12.75
N GLU A 45 -1.96 -24.73 -12.53
CA GLU A 45 -1.12 -23.64 -12.05
C GLU A 45 -1.07 -22.43 -13.01
N MET A 46 -1.42 -22.60 -14.28
CA MET A 46 -1.50 -21.48 -15.23
C MET A 46 -2.58 -20.47 -14.81
N ILE A 47 -3.70 -20.94 -14.24
CA ILE A 47 -4.76 -20.06 -13.73
C ILE A 47 -4.24 -19.29 -12.52
N VAL A 48 -3.59 -19.97 -11.59
CA VAL A 48 -3.02 -19.34 -10.37
C VAL A 48 -1.98 -18.30 -10.76
N ASN A 49 -1.05 -18.63 -11.64
CA ASN A 49 -0.03 -17.71 -12.12
C ASN A 49 -0.63 -16.49 -12.87
N ALA A 50 -1.67 -16.73 -13.68
CA ALA A 50 -2.36 -15.65 -14.39
C ALA A 50 -3.09 -14.71 -13.40
N MET A 51 -3.73 -15.25 -12.38
CA MET A 51 -4.39 -14.47 -11.33
C MET A 51 -3.37 -13.67 -10.50
N GLN A 52 -2.27 -14.29 -10.08
CA GLN A 52 -1.20 -13.60 -9.35
C GLN A 52 -0.62 -12.45 -10.18
N LYS A 53 -0.37 -12.68 -11.47
CA LYS A 53 0.13 -11.62 -12.37
C LYS A 53 -0.89 -10.51 -12.58
N TYR A 54 -2.17 -10.85 -12.66
CA TYR A 54 -3.25 -9.86 -12.73
C TYR A 54 -3.29 -9.00 -11.45
N GLU A 55 -3.26 -9.64 -10.27
CA GLU A 55 -3.26 -8.94 -8.97
C GLU A 55 -2.02 -8.05 -8.82
N GLU A 56 -0.83 -8.55 -9.21
CA GLU A 56 0.41 -7.76 -9.21
C GLU A 56 0.28 -6.51 -10.12
N ASN A 57 -0.19 -6.70 -11.35
CA ASN A 57 -0.38 -5.58 -12.28
C ASN A 57 -1.41 -4.56 -11.76
N MET A 58 -2.51 -5.03 -11.16
CA MET A 58 -3.53 -4.15 -10.56
C MET A 58 -2.95 -3.38 -9.38
N ARG A 59 -2.13 -4.03 -8.55
CA ARG A 59 -1.44 -3.39 -7.43
C ARG A 59 -0.44 -2.34 -7.91
N GLU A 60 0.37 -2.66 -8.92
CA GLU A 60 1.32 -1.70 -9.52
C GLU A 60 0.61 -0.47 -10.09
N GLN A 61 -0.51 -0.68 -10.80
CA GLN A 61 -1.32 0.42 -11.34
C GLN A 61 -1.93 1.28 -10.24
N ALA A 62 -2.45 0.67 -9.19
CA ALA A 62 -3.00 1.37 -8.03
C ALA A 62 -1.93 2.20 -7.32
N LEU A 63 -0.74 1.63 -7.08
CA LEU A 63 0.40 2.33 -6.49
C LEU A 63 0.88 3.51 -7.36
N ALA A 64 0.98 3.30 -8.67
CA ALA A 64 1.37 4.36 -9.60
C ALA A 64 0.32 5.48 -9.67
N GLY A 65 -0.96 5.13 -9.55
CA GLY A 65 -2.07 6.08 -9.44
C GLY A 65 -1.99 6.89 -8.15
N ALA A 66 -1.87 6.21 -7.00
CA ALA A 66 -1.72 6.85 -5.69
C ALA A 66 -0.49 7.76 -5.64
N GLN A 67 0.66 7.32 -6.22
CA GLN A 67 1.88 8.12 -6.26
C GLN A 67 1.68 9.46 -6.98
N LYS A 68 0.98 9.48 -8.11
CA LYS A 68 0.68 10.73 -8.82
C LYS A 68 -0.17 11.69 -7.98
N LEU A 69 -1.10 11.15 -7.21
CA LEU A 69 -1.95 11.93 -6.31
C LEU A 69 -1.16 12.45 -5.11
N ILE A 70 -0.23 11.66 -4.55
CA ILE A 70 0.70 12.09 -3.51
C ILE A 70 1.58 13.22 -4.04
N ASP A 71 2.21 13.06 -5.20
CA ASP A 71 3.06 14.08 -5.80
C ASP A 71 2.30 15.41 -6.00
N ALA A 72 1.02 15.34 -6.39
CA ALA A 72 0.16 16.51 -6.57
C ALA A 72 -0.32 17.16 -5.26
N ASN A 73 -0.21 16.46 -4.12
CA ASN A 73 -0.66 16.92 -2.80
C ASN A 73 0.45 16.84 -1.74
N ILE A 74 1.70 16.90 -2.16
CA ILE A 74 2.85 16.62 -1.29
C ILE A 74 2.94 17.57 -0.09
N GLU A 75 2.53 18.84 -0.26
CA GLU A 75 2.51 19.82 0.83
C GLU A 75 1.48 19.42 1.90
N ASP A 76 0.27 19.03 1.51
CA ASP A 76 -0.78 18.56 2.44
C ASP A 76 -0.36 17.26 3.15
N VAL A 77 0.42 16.40 2.45
CA VAL A 77 0.95 15.15 3.01
C VAL A 77 2.02 15.45 4.07
N ASN A 78 3.00 16.32 3.77
CA ASN A 78 4.20 16.50 4.59
C ASN A 78 4.09 17.62 5.63
N ASN A 79 3.33 18.70 5.34
CA ASN A 79 3.44 19.99 6.02
C ASN A 79 2.13 20.53 6.62
N ASP A 80 1.15 19.65 6.83
CA ASP A 80 -0.06 20.06 7.57
C ASP A 80 0.31 20.50 8.99
N ALA A 81 -0.05 21.74 9.33
CA ALA A 81 0.36 22.40 10.58
C ALA A 81 -0.25 21.76 11.84
N ASN A 82 -1.37 21.06 11.71
CA ASN A 82 -2.07 20.44 12.83
C ASN A 82 -1.69 18.97 13.04
N THR A 83 -1.04 18.36 12.05
CA THR A 83 -0.63 16.96 12.11
C THR A 83 0.43 16.77 13.20
N PRO A 84 0.23 15.85 14.15
CA PRO A 84 1.25 15.47 15.12
C PRO A 84 2.51 14.96 14.44
N PHE A 85 3.66 15.34 14.95
CA PHE A 85 4.94 14.81 14.45
C PHE A 85 5.97 14.69 15.56
N VAL A 86 7.01 13.89 15.32
CA VAL A 86 8.25 13.82 16.11
C VAL A 86 9.45 13.99 15.21
N GLY A 87 10.59 14.39 15.78
CA GLY A 87 11.82 14.70 15.05
C GLY A 87 11.91 16.18 14.65
N ALA A 88 12.72 16.50 13.64
CA ALA A 88 12.96 17.87 13.22
C ALA A 88 11.78 18.40 12.37
N ALA A 89 11.24 19.55 12.75
CA ALA A 89 10.07 20.12 12.07
C ALA A 89 10.37 20.55 10.61
N ASP A 90 11.60 20.95 10.35
CA ASP A 90 12.13 21.42 9.07
C ASP A 90 13.00 20.36 8.36
N ALA A 91 12.84 19.09 8.72
CA ALA A 91 13.60 17.99 8.13
C ALA A 91 13.35 17.88 6.63
N GLU A 92 14.44 17.67 5.86
CA GLU A 92 14.35 17.35 4.44
C GLU A 92 13.72 15.96 4.21
N LYS A 93 13.95 15.04 5.17
CA LYS A 93 13.42 13.67 5.14
C LYS A 93 12.15 13.58 5.98
N VAL A 94 11.10 13.06 5.37
CA VAL A 94 9.79 12.96 6.02
C VAL A 94 9.22 11.54 5.87
N VAL A 95 8.73 10.99 6.96
CA VAL A 95 7.90 9.79 7.00
C VAL A 95 6.51 10.20 7.45
N VAL A 96 5.51 9.90 6.68
CA VAL A 96 4.11 10.09 7.05
C VAL A 96 3.44 8.73 7.21
N GLU A 97 2.86 8.48 8.37
CA GLU A 97 2.07 7.28 8.63
C GLU A 97 0.58 7.65 8.70
N PHE A 98 -0.22 7.03 7.84
CA PHE A 98 -1.67 6.95 8.01
C PHE A 98 -1.98 5.67 8.77
N TYR A 99 -2.65 5.77 9.91
CA TYR A 99 -2.80 4.67 10.86
C TYR A 99 -4.17 4.68 11.55
N ASP A 100 -4.49 3.57 12.23
CA ASP A 100 -5.67 3.44 13.10
C ASP A 100 -5.27 2.58 14.32
N TYR A 101 -5.59 3.04 15.51
CA TYR A 101 -5.26 2.34 16.76
C TYR A 101 -5.93 0.96 16.90
N SER A 102 -6.98 0.70 16.14
CA SER A 102 -7.65 -0.61 16.12
C SER A 102 -7.12 -1.55 15.04
N CYS A 103 -6.17 -1.10 14.21
CA CYS A 103 -5.64 -1.89 13.11
C CYS A 103 -4.53 -2.82 13.55
N GLY A 104 -4.74 -4.14 13.42
CA GLY A 104 -3.72 -5.14 13.79
C GLY A 104 -2.42 -5.04 13.00
N TYR A 105 -2.45 -4.56 11.75
CA TYR A 105 -1.23 -4.32 10.97
C TYR A 105 -0.49 -3.07 11.45
N CYS A 106 -1.20 -2.02 11.93
CA CYS A 106 -0.56 -0.86 12.55
C CYS A 106 0.14 -1.27 13.87
N HIS A 107 -0.48 -2.12 14.68
CA HIS A 107 0.18 -2.69 15.86
C HIS A 107 1.45 -3.49 15.51
N ARG A 108 1.49 -4.17 14.36
CA ARG A 108 2.68 -4.91 13.92
C ARG A 108 3.77 -3.98 13.38
N LEU A 109 3.39 -2.88 12.71
CA LEU A 109 4.32 -1.87 12.21
C LEU A 109 4.92 -1.02 13.34
N PHE A 110 4.16 -0.75 14.39
CA PHE A 110 4.52 0.17 15.46
C PHE A 110 5.91 -0.06 16.06
N PRO A 111 6.31 -1.29 16.49
CA PRO A 111 7.67 -1.50 17.02
C PRO A 111 8.77 -1.25 16.00
N GLU A 112 8.54 -1.56 14.74
CA GLU A 112 9.48 -1.35 13.65
C GLU A 112 9.67 0.15 13.37
N LEU A 113 8.56 0.89 13.25
CA LEU A 113 8.61 2.33 13.05
C LEU A 113 9.21 3.06 14.26
N LYS A 114 8.90 2.61 15.48
CA LYS A 114 9.51 3.13 16.72
C LYS A 114 11.03 2.94 16.73
N ALA A 115 11.53 1.80 16.26
CA ALA A 115 12.96 1.55 16.12
C ALA A 115 13.61 2.45 15.06
N VAL A 116 12.95 2.66 13.91
CA VAL A 116 13.43 3.58 12.87
C VAL A 116 13.48 5.01 13.42
N MET A 117 12.44 5.48 14.10
CA MET A 117 12.42 6.81 14.74
C MET A 117 13.58 7.02 15.71
N ALA A 118 13.88 6.02 16.54
CA ALA A 118 14.96 6.12 17.54
C ALA A 118 16.34 6.29 16.90
N ASN A 119 16.53 5.85 15.66
CA ASN A 119 17.80 5.91 14.93
C ASN A 119 17.90 7.08 13.94
N ASN A 120 16.83 7.88 13.78
CA ASN A 120 16.76 8.94 12.75
C ASN A 120 16.15 10.23 13.33
N GLY A 121 16.84 10.83 14.30
CA GLY A 121 16.38 12.05 14.97
C GLY A 121 16.34 13.31 14.09
N ASP A 122 16.98 13.26 12.92
CA ASP A 122 16.99 14.30 11.89
C ASP A 122 15.82 14.16 10.88
N VAL A 123 14.99 13.14 11.01
CA VAL A 123 13.81 12.86 10.17
C VAL A 123 12.55 13.37 10.86
N LYS A 124 11.61 13.93 10.09
CA LYS A 124 10.26 14.25 10.56
C LYS A 124 9.36 13.03 10.38
N PHE A 125 8.78 12.55 11.46
CA PHE A 125 7.76 11.51 11.44
C PHE A 125 6.40 12.12 11.76
N ALA A 126 5.53 12.21 10.77
CA ALA A 126 4.19 12.77 10.88
C ALA A 126 3.12 11.66 10.95
N PHE A 127 2.10 11.86 11.78
CA PHE A 127 1.12 10.86 12.14
C PHE A 127 -0.30 11.32 11.80
N LYS A 128 -0.94 10.67 10.83
CA LYS A 128 -2.26 11.00 10.31
C LYS A 128 -3.28 9.90 10.68
N PRO A 129 -4.05 10.08 11.77
CA PRO A 129 -5.00 9.06 12.22
C PRO A 129 -6.20 8.94 11.27
N LEU A 130 -6.56 7.69 10.91
CA LEU A 130 -7.81 7.33 10.26
C LEU A 130 -8.71 6.58 11.25
N THR A 131 -10.03 6.56 11.01
CA THR A 131 -10.99 6.16 12.03
C THR A 131 -12.05 5.16 11.53
N PHE A 132 -11.67 4.31 10.55
CA PHE A 132 -12.64 3.44 9.88
C PHE A 132 -12.58 1.97 10.29
N VAL A 133 -11.57 1.55 11.10
CA VAL A 133 -11.37 0.13 11.41
C VAL A 133 -12.37 -0.37 12.45
N SER A 134 -12.70 0.45 13.45
CA SER A 134 -13.59 0.05 14.55
C SER A 134 -14.33 1.27 15.14
N PRO A 135 -15.44 1.06 15.86
CA PRO A 135 -16.17 2.16 16.50
C PRO A 135 -15.33 2.99 17.49
N ILE A 136 -14.33 2.38 18.15
CA ILE A 136 -13.45 3.08 19.11
C ILE A 136 -12.35 3.89 18.41
N SER A 137 -12.10 3.67 17.12
CA SER A 137 -11.02 4.32 16.36
C SER A 137 -11.13 5.84 16.40
N GLU A 138 -12.33 6.39 16.28
CA GLU A 138 -12.53 7.85 16.32
C GLU A 138 -12.18 8.41 17.71
N TYR A 139 -12.62 7.77 18.78
CA TYR A 139 -12.29 8.22 20.14
C TYR A 139 -10.78 8.16 20.40
N ALA A 140 -10.12 7.09 19.97
CA ALA A 140 -8.68 6.94 20.11
C ALA A 140 -7.89 8.01 19.32
N ALA A 141 -8.32 8.31 18.10
CA ALA A 141 -7.72 9.36 17.29
C ALA A 141 -7.92 10.76 17.92
N ARG A 142 -9.12 11.07 18.40
CA ARG A 142 -9.43 12.31 19.13
C ARG A 142 -8.57 12.47 20.37
N ALA A 143 -8.40 11.37 21.12
CA ALA A 143 -7.54 11.33 22.32
C ALA A 143 -6.08 11.66 22.01
N ALA A 144 -5.52 11.09 20.94
CA ALA A 144 -4.16 11.38 20.50
C ALA A 144 -3.99 12.84 20.07
N LEU A 145 -4.96 13.40 19.32
CA LEU A 145 -4.94 14.80 18.91
C LEU A 145 -5.12 15.76 20.09
N ALA A 146 -5.96 15.42 21.09
CA ALA A 146 -6.07 16.18 22.32
C ALA A 146 -4.77 16.15 23.14
N ALA A 147 -4.08 15.01 23.18
CA ALA A 147 -2.76 14.90 23.79
C ALA A 147 -1.71 15.74 23.04
N ASN A 148 -1.78 15.80 21.71
CA ASN A 148 -0.91 16.66 20.89
C ASN A 148 -0.98 18.12 21.30
N LYS A 149 -2.19 18.64 21.58
CA LYS A 149 -2.38 20.02 22.04
C LYS A 149 -1.71 20.33 23.40
N GLN A 150 -1.33 19.29 24.14
CA GLN A 150 -0.59 19.41 25.38
C GLN A 150 0.88 18.99 25.23
N GLY A 151 1.37 18.76 23.99
CA GLY A 151 2.74 18.30 23.72
C GLY A 151 3.02 16.88 24.20
N LYS A 152 1.97 16.04 24.31
CA LYS A 152 2.01 14.67 24.85
C LYS A 152 1.59 13.62 23.83
N PHE A 153 1.67 13.98 22.53
CA PHE A 153 1.25 13.07 21.45
C PHE A 153 1.97 11.73 21.50
N ILE A 154 3.31 11.75 21.52
CA ILE A 154 4.09 10.51 21.37
C ILE A 154 3.93 9.59 22.58
N GLU A 155 3.84 10.15 23.78
CA GLU A 155 3.59 9.36 24.98
C GLU A 155 2.21 8.69 24.93
N MET A 156 1.18 9.43 24.51
CA MET A 156 -0.17 8.90 24.35
C MET A 156 -0.23 7.87 23.23
N HIS A 157 0.38 8.15 22.08
CA HIS A 157 0.46 7.27 20.92
C HIS A 157 1.11 5.93 21.26
N ASN A 158 2.29 5.97 21.89
CA ASN A 158 2.99 4.77 22.32
C ASN A 158 2.16 3.98 23.34
N ALA A 159 1.58 4.64 24.33
CA ALA A 159 0.82 3.97 25.38
C ALA A 159 -0.45 3.29 24.84
N MET A 160 -1.11 3.86 23.82
CA MET A 160 -2.26 3.21 23.19
C MET A 160 -1.85 1.99 22.35
N PHE A 161 -0.75 2.06 21.57
CA PHE A 161 -0.26 0.91 20.84
C PHE A 161 0.32 -0.21 21.72
N GLU A 162 0.92 0.15 22.86
CA GLU A 162 1.49 -0.80 23.82
C GLU A 162 0.44 -1.37 24.79
N PHE A 163 -0.80 -0.85 24.75
CA PHE A 163 -1.86 -1.32 25.62
C PHE A 163 -2.24 -2.77 25.29
N GLY A 164 -2.02 -3.66 26.25
CA GLY A 164 -2.23 -5.11 26.07
C GLY A 164 -3.68 -5.57 26.14
N GLY A 165 -4.64 -4.66 26.30
CA GLY A 165 -6.06 -4.93 26.39
C GLY A 165 -6.86 -4.36 25.21
N GLN A 166 -8.18 -4.51 25.28
CA GLN A 166 -9.08 -3.86 24.33
C GLN A 166 -9.19 -2.36 24.66
N LEU A 167 -8.94 -1.49 23.68
CA LEU A 167 -9.19 -0.06 23.82
C LEU A 167 -10.68 0.19 24.02
N THR A 168 -11.02 0.87 25.09
CA THR A 168 -12.33 1.45 25.37
C THR A 168 -12.14 2.91 25.73
N GLU A 169 -13.17 3.73 25.69
CA GLU A 169 -13.08 5.14 26.12
C GLU A 169 -12.47 5.27 27.52
N ALA A 170 -12.93 4.43 28.46
CA ALA A 170 -12.42 4.44 29.83
C ALA A 170 -10.92 4.06 29.91
N ALA A 171 -10.48 3.06 29.13
CA ALA A 171 -9.07 2.67 29.09
C ALA A 171 -8.21 3.77 28.46
N ILE A 172 -8.68 4.42 27.41
CA ILE A 172 -8.00 5.54 26.75
C ILE A 172 -7.87 6.73 27.69
N ASP A 173 -8.92 7.05 28.45
CA ASP A 173 -8.89 8.12 29.44
C ASP A 173 -7.94 7.81 30.60
N GLU A 174 -7.89 6.55 31.05
CA GLU A 174 -6.92 6.11 32.05
C GLU A 174 -5.48 6.24 31.54
N ILE A 175 -5.24 5.86 30.27
CA ILE A 175 -3.94 6.05 29.62
C ILE A 175 -3.60 7.54 29.61
N ALA A 176 -4.52 8.42 29.19
CA ALA A 176 -4.29 9.86 29.15
C ALA A 176 -3.89 10.42 30.53
N GLY A 177 -4.59 10.00 31.59
CA GLY A 177 -4.25 10.38 32.96
C GLY A 177 -2.84 9.89 33.38
N LYS A 178 -2.47 8.66 33.01
CA LYS A 178 -1.14 8.09 33.30
C LYS A 178 -0.02 8.81 32.57
N GLN A 179 -0.29 9.39 31.37
CA GLN A 179 0.69 10.21 30.65
C GLN A 179 0.81 11.63 31.22
N GLY A 180 0.07 11.96 32.27
CA GLY A 180 0.15 13.25 32.95
C GLY A 180 -0.50 14.40 32.15
N LEU A 181 -1.55 14.10 31.39
CA LEU A 181 -2.35 15.13 30.76
C LEU A 181 -3.20 15.90 31.79
N ASP A 182 -3.38 17.19 31.59
CA ASP A 182 -4.45 17.94 32.23
C ASP A 182 -5.79 17.40 31.73
N MET A 183 -6.50 16.66 32.55
CA MET A 183 -7.70 15.92 32.16
C MET A 183 -8.88 16.82 31.85
N GLU A 184 -8.95 18.05 32.39
CA GLU A 184 -9.97 19.02 32.07
C GLU A 184 -9.77 19.54 30.62
N LYS A 185 -8.55 19.96 30.29
CA LYS A 185 -8.16 20.35 28.94
C LYS A 185 -8.29 19.21 27.95
N TYR A 186 -7.83 18.00 28.32
CA TYR A 186 -7.94 16.82 27.49
C TYR A 186 -9.40 16.56 27.07
N LYS A 187 -10.34 16.58 28.00
CA LYS A 187 -11.76 16.36 27.74
C LYS A 187 -12.38 17.49 26.90
N ALA A 188 -11.97 18.72 27.12
CA ALA A 188 -12.39 19.87 26.32
C ALA A 188 -11.86 19.76 24.87
N ASP A 189 -10.57 19.45 24.72
CA ASP A 189 -9.92 19.31 23.41
C ASP A 189 -10.42 18.10 22.63
N LEU A 190 -10.63 16.96 23.28
CA LEU A 190 -11.17 15.74 22.68
C LEU A 190 -12.51 16.00 21.96
N ASN A 191 -13.35 16.89 22.50
CA ASN A 191 -14.65 17.25 21.94
C ASN A 191 -14.62 18.56 21.14
N SER A 192 -13.43 19.16 20.92
CA SER A 192 -13.32 20.44 20.23
C SER A 192 -13.57 20.34 18.73
N GLN A 193 -14.05 21.44 18.15
CA GLN A 193 -14.20 21.57 16.71
C GLN A 193 -12.85 21.42 16.01
N ALA A 194 -11.77 21.97 16.57
CA ALA A 194 -10.44 21.87 15.99
C ALA A 194 -9.94 20.41 15.80
N VAL A 195 -10.23 19.52 16.77
CA VAL A 195 -9.92 18.09 16.64
C VAL A 195 -10.82 17.43 15.59
N SER A 196 -12.09 17.84 15.51
CA SER A 196 -13.01 17.33 14.49
C SER A 196 -12.56 17.75 13.08
N ASP A 197 -12.15 19.01 12.93
CA ASP A 197 -11.67 19.57 11.66
C ASP A 197 -10.38 18.86 11.20
N GLU A 198 -9.45 18.57 12.13
CA GLU A 198 -8.24 17.82 11.82
C GLU A 198 -8.54 16.40 11.34
N LEU A 199 -9.40 15.66 12.02
CA LEU A 199 -9.81 14.33 11.57
C LEU A 199 -10.49 14.35 10.21
N ALA A 200 -11.33 15.35 9.96
CA ALA A 200 -11.97 15.55 8.67
C ALA A 200 -10.93 15.83 7.56
N ALA A 201 -9.96 16.72 7.84
CA ALA A 201 -8.89 17.06 6.90
C ALA A 201 -8.01 15.84 6.57
N VAL A 202 -7.62 15.03 7.56
CA VAL A 202 -6.87 13.79 7.36
C VAL A 202 -7.67 12.80 6.51
N SER A 203 -8.96 12.63 6.79
CA SER A 203 -9.85 11.76 6.03
C SER A 203 -10.02 12.22 4.57
N GLU A 204 -10.19 13.55 4.36
CA GLU A 204 -10.27 14.14 3.02
C GLU A 204 -8.98 13.94 2.24
N LEU A 205 -7.83 14.20 2.86
CA LEU A 205 -6.52 13.97 2.25
C LEU A 205 -6.34 12.50 1.88
N ALA A 206 -6.64 11.57 2.79
CA ALA A 206 -6.53 10.13 2.54
C ALA A 206 -7.39 9.71 1.33
N ASN A 207 -8.63 10.17 1.26
CA ASN A 207 -9.51 9.95 0.11
C ASN A 207 -8.95 10.55 -1.18
N LYS A 208 -8.44 11.80 -1.12
CA LYS A 208 -7.87 12.53 -2.26
C LYS A 208 -6.66 11.82 -2.86
N ILE A 209 -5.81 11.21 -2.02
CA ILE A 209 -4.63 10.45 -2.45
C ILE A 209 -4.87 8.93 -2.52
N GLN A 210 -6.14 8.51 -2.42
CA GLN A 210 -6.59 7.11 -2.56
C GLN A 210 -5.97 6.14 -1.54
N ILE A 211 -5.75 6.59 -0.31
CA ILE A 211 -5.41 5.69 0.81
C ILE A 211 -6.68 5.01 1.30
N ASN A 212 -6.82 3.71 0.99
CA ASN A 212 -8.01 2.91 1.29
C ASN A 212 -7.76 1.85 2.38
N GLY A 213 -6.59 1.89 3.02
CA GLY A 213 -6.19 0.93 4.06
C GLY A 213 -5.06 1.46 4.93
N VAL A 214 -4.93 0.89 6.11
CA VAL A 214 -3.88 1.22 7.09
C VAL A 214 -3.12 -0.04 7.50
N PRO A 215 -1.83 0.06 7.84
CA PRO A 215 -1.02 1.28 7.77
C PRO A 215 -0.69 1.65 6.32
N ALA A 216 -0.59 2.96 6.03
CA ALA A 216 -0.03 3.43 4.79
C ALA A 216 1.12 4.41 5.09
N LEU A 217 2.27 4.18 4.47
CA LEU A 217 3.48 4.97 4.67
C LEU A 217 3.80 5.77 3.41
N VAL A 218 4.16 7.04 3.61
CA VAL A 218 4.78 7.88 2.59
C VAL A 218 6.15 8.30 3.12
N VAL A 219 7.23 7.86 2.47
CA VAL A 219 8.61 8.15 2.85
C VAL A 219 9.23 9.01 1.77
N ASN A 220 9.70 10.20 2.10
CA ASN A 220 10.26 11.18 1.15
C ASN A 220 9.35 11.39 -0.08
N GLY A 221 8.04 11.47 0.15
CA GLY A 221 7.04 11.63 -0.91
C GLY A 221 6.71 10.36 -1.70
N LYS A 222 7.25 9.19 -1.33
CA LYS A 222 6.99 7.91 -2.02
C LYS A 222 6.15 6.98 -1.17
N MET A 223 5.11 6.39 -1.77
CA MET A 223 4.32 5.33 -1.13
C MET A 223 5.20 4.10 -0.89
N VAL A 224 5.25 3.63 0.36
CA VAL A 224 6.00 2.44 0.77
C VAL A 224 5.04 1.45 1.41
N GLN A 225 4.92 0.25 0.84
CA GLN A 225 4.09 -0.83 1.36
C GLN A 225 4.96 -1.85 2.09
N THR A 226 5.09 -1.71 3.40
CA THR A 226 5.90 -2.60 4.23
C THR A 226 5.43 -2.61 5.67
N LEU A 227 5.78 -3.67 6.39
CA LEU A 227 5.75 -3.75 7.86
C LEU A 227 7.16 -3.98 8.44
N ASP A 228 8.19 -3.80 7.62
CA ASP A 228 9.60 -4.05 7.97
C ASP A 228 10.35 -2.73 8.06
N GLY A 229 10.91 -2.45 9.23
CA GLY A 229 11.67 -1.22 9.50
C GLY A 229 12.90 -1.06 8.61
N SER A 230 13.52 -2.16 8.18
CA SER A 230 14.68 -2.10 7.27
C SER A 230 14.30 -1.51 5.91
N VAL A 231 13.13 -1.85 5.40
CA VAL A 231 12.61 -1.29 4.12
C VAL A 231 12.31 0.21 4.25
N ILE A 232 11.78 0.63 5.42
CA ILE A 232 11.56 2.07 5.72
C ILE A 232 12.90 2.79 5.75
N GLN A 233 13.90 2.22 6.44
CA GLN A 233 15.26 2.78 6.52
C GLN A 233 15.91 2.89 5.14
N ASP A 234 15.76 1.88 4.29
CA ASP A 234 16.26 1.90 2.92
C ASP A 234 15.58 2.99 2.07
N ALA A 235 14.28 3.21 2.28
CA ALA A 235 13.54 4.27 1.60
C ALA A 235 13.97 5.68 2.07
N LEU A 236 14.34 5.84 3.34
CA LEU A 236 14.89 7.08 3.90
C LEU A 236 16.29 7.41 3.35
N ASN A 237 17.05 6.41 2.90
CA ASN A 237 18.42 6.58 2.43
C ASN A 237 18.51 6.85 0.91
N LYS A 238 17.37 6.82 0.21
CA LYS A 238 17.29 7.10 -1.24
C LYS A 238 16.95 8.56 -1.51
#